data_abd86bd55535adb6d2b4b21968ef8509
#
_entry.id   abd86bd55535adb6d2b4b21968ef8509
#
_cell.length_a   1.000
_cell.length_b   1.000
_cell.length_c   1.000
_cell.angle_alpha   90.00
_cell.angle_beta   90.00
_cell.angle_gamma   90.00
#
_symmetry.space_group_name_H-M   'P 1'
#
loop_
_entity.id
_entity.type
_entity.pdbx_description
1 polymer ?
#
loop_
_entity_poly.entity_id
_entity_poly.type
_entity_poly.pdbx_seq_one_letter_code
_entity_poly.pdbx_strand_id
1 'polypeptide(L)'
;MQDFSHLLSEKVDAIAQQWVEAVIQDQQIKSTNNLSKTAIRDHVPHVLTALVTVLAKAQASDIKTIVEASLEHGLLRAEQGFDPTEVVREYHLLRTIIFANLRAELLQGTVEEVLRSVSLIDAVVDEAIAQCFQSYVKERLNELEQLQNQLILTVEELRRLIRTSQENLNMLAHELKTPLTSIIGYSELFIRQQRSPELKDTVTSVEHIERVLRSGRQLLHIINDSLELSRYESGNMHLHLATTDVHSIIDTVVETMQPLADKQGLKLLLNCEDAPVQVLTDPLRLQQILTNLVSNAIRYTETGCVTIECHSFINNQWAIAVTDTGIGIALEDQERIFEPFARVDHSQKLHPPDSTGLGLAIVARMVKLLQGEINLTSEVEVGSTFTVILPLEVTTEVEVMAKTFQ
;
A
#
# COMPACT_ATOMS: atom_id res chain seq x y z
N MET A 1 21.40 6.60 68.01
CA MET A 1 21.58 6.46 66.55
C MET A 1 20.34 7.06 65.89
N GLN A 2 20.50 8.14 65.17
CA GLN A 2 19.37 8.79 64.52
C GLN A 2 18.99 7.95 63.29
N ASP A 3 17.72 7.55 63.22
CA ASP A 3 17.24 6.70 62.11
C ASP A 3 16.82 7.58 60.93
N PHE A 4 17.77 7.88 60.04
CA PHE A 4 17.52 8.70 58.85
C PHE A 4 16.52 8.06 57.86
N SER A 5 16.29 6.73 57.94
CA SER A 5 15.32 6.05 57.09
C SER A 5 13.89 6.42 57.49
N HIS A 6 13.60 6.47 58.79
CA HIS A 6 12.30 6.88 59.30
C HIS A 6 11.99 8.34 58.97
N LEU A 7 12.98 9.24 59.15
CA LEU A 7 12.88 10.65 58.82
C LEU A 7 12.61 10.89 57.33
N LEU A 8 13.27 10.14 56.48
CA LEU A 8 13.04 10.21 55.02
C LEU A 8 11.66 9.67 54.64
N SER A 9 11.21 8.57 55.28
CA SER A 9 9.89 7.97 55.05
C SER A 9 8.74 8.95 55.33
N GLU A 10 8.83 9.75 56.38
CA GLU A 10 7.84 10.79 56.72
C GLU A 10 7.77 11.92 55.70
N LYS A 11 8.87 12.14 54.96
CA LYS A 11 9.01 13.27 54.03
C LYS A 11 8.88 12.89 52.55
N VAL A 12 8.62 11.61 52.21
CA VAL A 12 8.56 11.11 50.82
C VAL A 12 7.60 11.92 49.95
N ASP A 13 6.37 12.14 50.39
CA ASP A 13 5.37 12.89 49.63
C ASP A 13 5.74 14.38 49.47
N ALA A 14 6.27 14.99 50.52
CA ALA A 14 6.73 16.38 50.47
C ALA A 14 7.92 16.56 49.53
N ILE A 15 8.89 15.64 49.55
CA ILE A 15 10.03 15.62 48.61
C ILE A 15 9.59 15.42 47.18
N ALA A 16 8.67 14.47 46.91
CA ALA A 16 8.13 14.22 45.59
C ALA A 16 7.40 15.45 45.04
N GLN A 17 6.60 16.13 45.86
CA GLN A 17 5.91 17.35 45.44
C GLN A 17 6.88 18.50 45.12
N GLN A 18 7.85 18.74 46.01
CA GLN A 18 8.89 19.76 45.78
C GLN A 18 9.72 19.47 44.54
N TRP A 19 10.01 18.21 44.29
CA TRP A 19 10.72 17.79 43.09
C TRP A 19 9.91 18.06 41.80
N VAL A 20 8.63 17.74 41.76
CA VAL A 20 7.73 18.05 40.62
C VAL A 20 7.73 19.55 40.34
N GLU A 21 7.63 20.38 41.39
CA GLU A 21 7.66 21.84 41.25
C GLU A 21 9.02 22.35 40.74
N ALA A 22 10.11 21.77 41.21
CA ALA A 22 11.46 22.14 40.78
C ALA A 22 11.71 21.75 39.31
N VAL A 23 11.26 20.55 38.90
CA VAL A 23 11.37 20.08 37.51
C VAL A 23 10.57 20.95 36.54
N ILE A 24 9.36 21.37 36.94
CA ILE A 24 8.52 22.27 36.11
C ILE A 24 9.14 23.69 36.02
N GLN A 25 9.78 24.14 37.07
CA GLN A 25 10.41 25.49 37.12
C GLN A 25 11.78 25.54 36.44
N ASP A 26 12.41 24.40 36.22
CA ASP A 26 13.73 24.34 35.60
C ASP A 26 13.65 24.57 34.08
N GLN A 27 14.16 25.74 33.66
CA GLN A 27 14.17 26.16 32.25
C GLN A 27 15.00 25.26 31.32
N GLN A 28 15.84 24.39 31.87
CA GLN A 28 16.65 23.46 31.09
C GLN A 28 15.93 22.12 30.83
N ILE A 29 14.79 21.87 31.49
CA ILE A 29 13.93 20.70 31.26
C ILE A 29 12.72 21.16 30.43
N LYS A 30 12.82 21.10 29.12
CA LYS A 30 11.80 21.60 28.18
C LYS A 30 10.68 20.59 27.91
N SER A 31 10.98 19.30 28.03
CA SER A 31 10.05 18.22 27.73
C SER A 31 8.84 18.15 28.68
N THR A 32 8.92 18.82 29.84
CA THR A 32 7.81 18.92 30.78
C THR A 32 6.69 19.86 30.36
N ASN A 33 6.90 20.75 29.40
CA ASN A 33 5.94 21.79 29.01
C ASN A 33 4.57 21.26 28.57
N ASN A 34 4.53 20.02 28.06
CA ASN A 34 3.31 19.37 27.57
C ASN A 34 2.79 18.26 28.50
N LEU A 35 3.40 18.07 29.68
CA LEU A 35 3.05 16.99 30.58
C LEU A 35 2.22 17.49 31.78
N SER A 36 1.31 16.66 32.26
CA SER A 36 0.58 16.90 33.50
C SER A 36 1.49 16.68 34.71
N LYS A 37 1.20 17.35 35.83
CA LYS A 37 1.93 17.15 37.11
C LYS A 37 1.93 15.66 37.52
N THR A 38 0.86 14.94 37.26
CA THR A 38 0.76 13.52 37.56
C THR A 38 1.71 12.69 36.71
N ALA A 39 1.83 12.98 35.42
CA ALA A 39 2.74 12.28 34.51
C ALA A 39 4.24 12.56 34.84
N ILE A 40 4.54 13.72 35.39
CA ILE A 40 5.90 14.05 35.86
C ILE A 40 6.21 13.29 37.15
N ARG A 41 5.25 13.19 38.09
CA ARG A 41 5.43 12.60 39.43
C ARG A 41 5.61 11.08 39.40
N ASP A 42 5.06 10.38 38.43
CA ASP A 42 4.59 8.98 38.40
C ASP A 42 5.51 7.97 39.14
N HIS A 43 6.79 7.88 38.80
CA HIS A 43 7.70 6.88 39.40
C HIS A 43 8.61 7.36 40.52
N VAL A 44 8.68 8.66 40.80
CA VAL A 44 9.58 9.23 41.82
C VAL A 44 9.25 8.77 43.23
N PRO A 45 7.98 8.64 43.66
CA PRO A 45 7.65 8.06 44.95
C PRO A 45 8.21 6.66 45.15
N HIS A 46 8.28 5.84 44.11
CA HIS A 46 8.85 4.48 44.19
C HIS A 46 10.37 4.53 44.38
N VAL A 47 11.08 5.43 43.68
CA VAL A 47 12.51 5.65 43.87
C VAL A 47 12.82 6.13 45.30
N LEU A 48 12.02 7.04 45.84
CA LEU A 48 12.16 7.52 47.20
C LEU A 48 11.87 6.43 48.24
N THR A 49 10.82 5.61 48.04
CA THR A 49 10.48 4.50 48.94
C THR A 49 11.58 3.45 48.94
N ALA A 50 12.17 3.16 47.77
CA ALA A 50 13.30 2.28 47.65
C ALA A 50 14.54 2.81 48.35
N LEU A 51 14.81 4.13 48.30
CA LEU A 51 15.86 4.82 49.05
C LEU A 51 15.68 4.68 50.57
N VAL A 52 14.46 4.86 51.06
CA VAL A 52 14.11 4.63 52.49
C VAL A 52 14.46 3.23 52.92
N THR A 53 14.11 2.23 52.11
CA THR A 53 14.37 0.83 52.41
C THR A 53 15.86 0.48 52.49
N VAL A 54 16.67 1.03 51.59
CA VAL A 54 18.14 0.87 51.62
C VAL A 54 18.77 1.53 52.83
N LEU A 55 18.32 2.73 53.19
CA LEU A 55 18.80 3.44 54.38
C LEU A 55 18.46 2.68 55.68
N ALA A 56 17.31 1.98 55.76
CA ALA A 56 16.87 1.24 56.94
C ALA A 56 17.66 -0.05 57.17
N LYS A 57 17.99 -0.80 56.13
CA LYS A 57 18.49 -2.17 56.28
C LYS A 57 19.96 -2.37 55.98
N ALA A 58 20.60 -1.46 55.26
CA ALA A 58 22.00 -1.55 54.83
C ALA A 58 22.41 -2.90 54.21
N GLN A 59 21.48 -3.65 53.57
CA GLN A 59 21.72 -4.93 52.91
C GLN A 59 21.58 -4.80 51.39
N ALA A 60 22.43 -5.47 50.66
CA ALA A 60 22.50 -5.44 49.22
C ALA A 60 21.24 -5.98 48.49
N SER A 61 20.31 -6.65 49.20
CA SER A 61 19.06 -7.21 48.62
C SER A 61 18.03 -6.16 48.22
N ASP A 62 18.13 -4.95 48.77
CA ASP A 62 17.12 -3.91 48.60
C ASP A 62 17.42 -2.97 47.41
N ILE A 63 18.61 -3.11 46.81
CA ILE A 63 18.96 -2.42 45.55
C ILE A 63 18.05 -2.82 44.40
N LYS A 64 17.53 -4.04 44.40
CA LYS A 64 16.68 -4.55 43.35
C LYS A 64 15.40 -3.70 43.10
N THR A 65 14.76 -3.23 44.15
CA THR A 65 13.55 -2.38 44.08
C THR A 65 13.86 -1.01 43.48
N ILE A 66 15.07 -0.46 43.78
CA ILE A 66 15.54 0.79 43.17
C ILE A 66 15.81 0.59 41.69
N VAL A 67 16.45 -0.49 41.33
CA VAL A 67 16.73 -0.87 39.94
C VAL A 67 15.42 -0.94 39.13
N GLU A 68 14.42 -1.66 39.62
CA GLU A 68 13.13 -1.77 38.94
C GLU A 68 12.42 -0.43 38.74
N ALA A 69 12.32 0.41 39.80
CA ALA A 69 11.69 1.71 39.70
C ALA A 69 12.47 2.67 38.77
N SER A 70 13.79 2.59 38.74
CA SER A 70 14.63 3.44 37.90
C SER A 70 14.60 3.01 36.43
N LEU A 71 14.50 1.71 36.13
CA LEU A 71 14.32 1.19 34.80
C LEU A 71 12.98 1.67 34.21
N GLU A 72 11.91 1.60 34.99
CA GLU A 72 10.58 2.07 34.60
C GLU A 72 10.57 3.58 34.32
N HIS A 73 11.23 4.37 35.17
CA HIS A 73 11.37 5.81 34.96
C HIS A 73 12.13 6.13 33.66
N GLY A 74 13.21 5.40 33.36
CA GLY A 74 13.99 5.58 32.15
C GLY A 74 13.20 5.28 30.86
N LEU A 75 12.41 4.20 30.89
CA LEU A 75 11.50 3.84 29.81
C LEU A 75 10.48 4.95 29.55
N LEU A 76 9.79 5.39 30.60
CA LEU A 76 8.77 6.42 30.50
C LEU A 76 9.33 7.74 29.96
N ARG A 77 10.52 8.16 30.41
CA ARG A 77 11.16 9.39 29.91
C ARG A 77 11.57 9.28 28.43
N ALA A 78 12.00 8.09 27.99
CA ALA A 78 12.25 7.83 26.58
C ALA A 78 10.97 7.98 25.74
N GLU A 79 9.86 7.38 26.16
CA GLU A 79 8.54 7.49 25.50
C GLU A 79 8.01 8.94 25.48
N GLN A 80 8.22 9.68 26.57
CA GLN A 80 7.82 11.09 26.69
C GLN A 80 8.71 12.07 25.90
N GLY A 81 9.79 11.58 25.25
CA GLY A 81 10.67 12.38 24.42
C GLY A 81 11.65 13.28 25.16
N PHE A 82 11.98 12.97 26.42
CA PHE A 82 13.02 13.69 27.17
C PHE A 82 14.38 13.56 26.49
N ASP A 83 15.20 14.62 26.60
CA ASP A 83 16.60 14.51 26.27
C ASP A 83 17.38 13.82 27.44
N PRO A 84 18.40 12.99 27.13
CA PRO A 84 19.20 12.35 28.18
C PRO A 84 19.75 13.30 29.26
N THR A 85 20.09 14.53 28.88
CA THR A 85 20.60 15.55 29.80
C THR A 85 19.50 16.04 30.74
N GLU A 86 18.25 16.10 30.29
CA GLU A 86 17.08 16.45 31.11
C GLU A 86 16.84 15.39 32.20
N VAL A 87 16.97 14.10 31.83
CA VAL A 87 16.80 12.98 32.77
C VAL A 87 17.85 13.03 33.88
N VAL A 88 19.12 13.24 33.54
CA VAL A 88 20.19 13.41 34.54
C VAL A 88 19.93 14.61 35.44
N ARG A 89 19.39 15.70 34.89
CA ARG A 89 19.06 16.89 35.63
C ARG A 89 17.89 16.68 36.60
N GLU A 90 16.89 15.88 36.25
CA GLU A 90 15.82 15.48 37.17
C GLU A 90 16.37 14.79 38.42
N TYR A 91 17.31 13.87 38.28
CA TYR A 91 17.97 13.19 39.41
C TYR A 91 18.88 14.14 40.22
N HIS A 92 19.53 15.10 39.58
CA HIS A 92 20.29 16.14 40.29
C HIS A 92 19.38 17.00 41.17
N LEU A 93 18.22 17.42 40.65
CA LEU A 93 17.21 18.13 41.44
C LEU A 93 16.68 17.28 42.59
N LEU A 94 16.41 15.98 42.36
CA LEU A 94 15.97 15.06 43.40
C LEU A 94 16.98 14.96 44.53
N ARG A 95 18.27 14.75 44.21
CA ARG A 95 19.38 14.71 45.18
C ARG A 95 19.42 15.99 46.02
N THR A 96 19.35 17.14 45.39
CA THR A 96 19.40 18.46 46.06
C THR A 96 18.23 18.62 47.03
N ILE A 97 17.02 18.22 46.65
CA ILE A 97 15.82 18.33 47.46
C ILE A 97 15.86 17.35 48.64
N ILE A 98 16.36 16.11 48.45
CA ILE A 98 16.54 15.14 49.54
C ILE A 98 17.47 15.74 50.61
N PHE A 99 18.64 16.25 50.22
CA PHE A 99 19.58 16.86 51.19
C PHE A 99 19.03 18.12 51.85
N ALA A 100 18.29 18.96 51.12
CA ALA A 100 17.64 20.13 51.68
C ALA A 100 16.62 19.78 52.79
N ASN A 101 15.84 18.72 52.56
CA ASN A 101 14.82 18.23 53.51
C ASN A 101 15.41 17.50 54.72
N LEU A 102 16.60 16.92 54.60
CA LEU A 102 17.28 16.21 55.70
C LEU A 102 18.33 17.09 56.42
N ARG A 103 18.55 18.32 55.99
CA ARG A 103 19.64 19.17 56.45
C ARG A 103 19.61 19.41 57.97
N ALA A 104 18.42 19.69 58.54
CA ALA A 104 18.31 20.01 59.96
C ALA A 104 18.67 18.81 60.86
N GLU A 105 18.27 17.62 60.43
CA GLU A 105 18.53 16.37 61.13
C GLU A 105 19.98 15.91 60.96
N LEU A 106 20.53 16.06 59.74
CA LEU A 106 21.94 15.73 59.49
C LEU A 106 22.89 16.59 60.35
N LEU A 107 22.57 17.84 60.59
CA LEU A 107 23.39 18.74 61.46
C LEU A 107 23.38 18.34 62.93
N GLN A 108 22.43 17.51 63.39
CA GLN A 108 22.33 16.98 64.75
C GLN A 108 23.01 15.64 64.92
N GLY A 109 23.38 14.94 63.86
CA GLY A 109 24.05 13.65 63.87
C GLY A 109 25.54 13.76 64.17
N THR A 110 26.19 12.65 64.53
CA THR A 110 27.65 12.55 64.57
C THR A 110 28.24 12.62 63.16
N VAL A 111 29.49 13.08 63.07
CA VAL A 111 30.18 13.16 61.77
C VAL A 111 30.17 11.84 61.00
N GLU A 112 30.32 10.70 61.73
CA GLU A 112 30.34 9.38 61.12
C GLU A 112 28.95 8.98 60.59
N GLU A 113 27.86 9.27 61.33
CA GLU A 113 26.48 9.02 60.89
C GLU A 113 26.12 9.85 59.66
N VAL A 114 26.53 11.13 59.64
CA VAL A 114 26.28 12.04 58.51
C VAL A 114 27.01 11.57 57.26
N LEU A 115 28.33 11.28 57.36
CA LEU A 115 29.11 10.80 56.21
C LEU A 115 28.58 9.52 55.65
N ARG A 116 28.17 8.56 56.52
CA ARG A 116 27.56 7.29 56.09
C ARG A 116 26.25 7.54 55.35
N SER A 117 25.37 8.38 55.87
CA SER A 117 24.06 8.65 55.25
C SER A 117 24.22 9.37 53.93
N VAL A 118 25.11 10.36 53.83
CA VAL A 118 25.40 11.06 52.57
C VAL A 118 25.94 10.07 51.52
N SER A 119 26.94 9.23 51.90
CA SER A 119 27.51 8.25 50.98
C SER A 119 26.47 7.22 50.49
N LEU A 120 25.53 6.78 51.34
CA LEU A 120 24.47 5.86 50.96
C LEU A 120 23.47 6.52 50.01
N ILE A 121 23.04 7.77 50.29
CA ILE A 121 22.10 8.51 49.42
C ILE A 121 22.74 8.72 48.04
N ASP A 122 24.00 9.14 47.98
CA ASP A 122 24.71 9.35 46.74
C ASP A 122 24.85 8.05 45.93
N ALA A 123 25.24 6.93 46.56
CA ALA A 123 25.38 5.67 45.91
C ALA A 123 24.07 5.17 45.32
N VAL A 124 22.94 5.34 46.03
CA VAL A 124 21.62 4.96 45.58
C VAL A 124 21.13 5.79 44.39
N VAL A 125 21.34 7.13 44.49
CA VAL A 125 20.96 8.05 43.40
C VAL A 125 21.81 7.80 42.16
N ASP A 126 23.11 7.56 42.33
CA ASP A 126 24.00 7.25 41.20
C ASP A 126 23.60 5.92 40.50
N GLU A 127 23.27 4.89 41.30
CA GLU A 127 22.74 3.62 40.75
C GLU A 127 21.40 3.84 40.02
N ALA A 128 20.50 4.63 40.60
CA ALA A 128 19.23 4.98 39.98
C ALA A 128 19.43 5.71 38.62
N ILE A 129 20.37 6.63 38.53
CA ILE A 129 20.76 7.32 37.30
C ILE A 129 21.26 6.31 36.26
N ALA A 130 22.16 5.42 36.66
CA ALA A 130 22.76 4.43 35.76
C ALA A 130 21.70 3.50 35.16
N GLN A 131 20.79 2.99 35.97
CA GLN A 131 19.73 2.08 35.54
C GLN A 131 18.69 2.79 34.67
N CYS A 132 18.28 4.00 35.08
CA CYS A 132 17.37 4.84 34.30
C CYS A 132 17.95 5.13 32.90
N PHE A 133 19.23 5.51 32.85
CA PHE A 133 19.91 5.82 31.60
C PHE A 133 20.06 4.57 30.70
N GLN A 134 20.36 3.42 31.29
CA GLN A 134 20.45 2.16 30.57
C GLN A 134 19.11 1.80 29.89
N SER A 135 17.99 1.90 30.60
CA SER A 135 16.65 1.65 30.08
C SER A 135 16.29 2.67 28.99
N TYR A 136 16.56 3.96 29.25
CA TYR A 136 16.34 5.03 28.28
C TYR A 136 17.06 4.77 26.94
N VAL A 137 18.36 4.46 27.00
CA VAL A 137 19.16 4.21 25.79
C VAL A 137 18.68 2.96 25.06
N LYS A 138 18.34 1.89 25.80
CA LYS A 138 17.81 0.67 25.21
C LYS A 138 16.52 0.92 24.44
N GLU A 139 15.59 1.69 24.99
CA GLU A 139 14.33 2.01 24.32
C GLU A 139 14.55 2.84 23.05
N ARG A 140 15.43 3.85 23.12
CA ARG A 140 15.78 4.64 21.93
C ARG A 140 16.45 3.81 20.84
N LEU A 141 17.27 2.84 21.19
CA LEU A 141 17.87 1.92 20.21
C LEU A 141 16.81 1.02 19.57
N ASN A 142 15.86 0.51 20.36
CA ASN A 142 14.74 -0.30 19.83
C ASN A 142 13.89 0.51 18.86
N GLU A 143 13.57 1.76 19.19
CA GLU A 143 12.80 2.67 18.33
C GLU A 143 13.53 2.93 16.99
N LEU A 144 14.83 3.21 17.07
CA LEU A 144 15.68 3.40 15.88
C LEU A 144 15.74 2.14 14.99
N GLU A 145 15.86 0.96 15.60
CA GLU A 145 15.86 -0.32 14.87
C GLU A 145 14.52 -0.55 14.16
N GLN A 146 13.41 -0.26 14.81
CA GLN A 146 12.07 -0.36 14.19
C GLN A 146 11.93 0.59 13.01
N LEU A 147 12.32 1.86 13.16
CA LEU A 147 12.29 2.85 12.07
C LEU A 147 13.20 2.46 10.92
N GLN A 148 14.39 1.93 11.20
CA GLN A 148 15.32 1.44 10.19
C GLN A 148 14.71 0.27 9.40
N ASN A 149 14.08 -0.69 10.07
CA ASN A 149 13.43 -1.82 9.43
C ASN A 149 12.26 -1.37 8.54
N GLN A 150 11.42 -0.44 9.01
CA GLN A 150 10.36 0.16 8.20
C GLN A 150 10.91 0.86 6.95
N LEU A 151 11.99 1.63 7.09
CA LEU A 151 12.63 2.30 5.98
C LEU A 151 13.17 1.30 4.94
N ILE A 152 13.80 0.21 5.38
CA ILE A 152 14.31 -0.84 4.49
C ILE A 152 13.17 -1.44 3.66
N LEU A 153 12.05 -1.83 4.31
CA LEU A 153 10.88 -2.39 3.63
C LEU A 153 10.29 -1.40 2.60
N THR A 154 10.19 -0.12 2.96
CA THR A 154 9.68 0.91 2.05
C THR A 154 10.60 1.10 0.84
N VAL A 155 11.92 1.10 1.05
CA VAL A 155 12.90 1.21 -0.05
C VAL A 155 12.86 -0.01 -0.98
N GLU A 156 12.69 -1.22 -0.44
CA GLU A 156 12.56 -2.43 -1.24
C GLU A 156 11.29 -2.41 -2.10
N GLU A 157 10.16 -1.99 -1.55
CA GLU A 157 8.91 -1.86 -2.29
C GLU A 157 9.01 -0.79 -3.40
N LEU A 158 9.60 0.37 -3.10
CA LEU A 158 9.84 1.40 -4.12
C LEU A 158 10.74 0.88 -5.25
N ARG A 159 11.79 0.13 -4.94
CA ARG A 159 12.67 -0.50 -5.95
C ARG A 159 11.91 -1.48 -6.83
N ARG A 160 11.04 -2.29 -6.24
CA ARG A 160 10.18 -3.22 -6.96
C ARG A 160 9.27 -2.48 -7.93
N LEU A 161 8.59 -1.42 -7.49
CA LEU A 161 7.71 -0.60 -8.33
C LEU A 161 8.46 0.06 -9.49
N ILE A 162 9.65 0.62 -9.24
CA ILE A 162 10.51 1.21 -10.28
C ILE A 162 10.90 0.16 -11.31
N ARG A 163 11.31 -1.04 -10.87
CA ARG A 163 11.70 -2.12 -11.78
C ARG A 163 10.52 -2.55 -12.67
N THR A 164 9.35 -2.78 -12.10
CA THR A 164 8.14 -3.13 -12.86
C THR A 164 7.78 -2.04 -13.87
N SER A 165 7.86 -0.76 -13.47
CA SER A 165 7.63 0.36 -14.37
C SER A 165 8.63 0.41 -15.54
N GLN A 166 9.92 0.14 -15.28
CA GLN A 166 10.96 0.07 -16.34
C GLN A 166 10.72 -1.11 -17.30
N GLU A 167 10.33 -2.27 -16.78
CA GLU A 167 10.00 -3.45 -17.57
C GLU A 167 8.80 -3.15 -18.51
N ASN A 168 7.76 -2.49 -18.00
CA ASN A 168 6.59 -2.06 -18.77
C ASN A 168 6.96 -1.07 -19.89
N LEU A 169 7.83 -0.07 -19.59
CA LEU A 169 8.32 0.89 -20.59
C LEU A 169 9.15 0.23 -21.69
N ASN A 170 9.98 -0.76 -21.35
CA ASN A 170 10.76 -1.52 -22.32
C ASN A 170 9.88 -2.35 -23.23
N MET A 171 8.85 -3.01 -22.67
CA MET A 171 7.86 -3.75 -23.46
C MET A 171 7.07 -2.82 -24.39
N LEU A 172 6.61 -1.68 -23.88
CA LEU A 172 5.93 -0.68 -24.70
C LEU A 172 6.80 -0.20 -25.87
N ALA A 173 8.09 0.11 -25.61
CA ALA A 173 9.01 0.53 -26.66
C ALA A 173 9.18 -0.55 -27.74
N HIS A 174 9.24 -1.83 -27.36
CA HIS A 174 9.31 -2.95 -28.29
C HIS A 174 8.02 -3.09 -29.13
N GLU A 175 6.87 -2.99 -28.49
CA GLU A 175 5.55 -3.09 -29.15
C GLU A 175 5.30 -1.92 -30.13
N LEU A 176 5.80 -0.71 -29.83
CA LEU A 176 5.73 0.43 -30.73
C LEU A 176 6.72 0.31 -31.91
N LYS A 177 7.92 -0.27 -31.68
CA LYS A 177 8.95 -0.41 -32.73
C LYS A 177 8.48 -1.32 -33.87
N THR A 178 7.77 -2.42 -33.58
CA THR A 178 7.34 -3.40 -34.58
C THR A 178 6.43 -2.80 -35.65
N PRO A 179 5.28 -2.17 -35.33
CA PRO A 179 4.40 -1.56 -36.35
C PRO A 179 5.08 -0.36 -37.03
N LEU A 180 5.91 0.41 -36.31
CA LEU A 180 6.66 1.52 -36.91
C LEU A 180 7.64 1.04 -37.98
N THR A 181 8.39 -0.03 -37.70
CA THR A 181 9.31 -0.64 -38.68
C THR A 181 8.52 -1.17 -39.88
N SER A 182 7.35 -1.75 -39.67
CA SER A 182 6.45 -2.20 -40.75
C SER A 182 5.97 -1.03 -41.61
N ILE A 183 5.52 0.07 -41.00
CA ILE A 183 5.12 1.29 -41.73
C ILE A 183 6.26 1.80 -42.60
N ILE A 184 7.47 1.97 -42.04
CA ILE A 184 8.64 2.46 -42.77
C ILE A 184 8.97 1.52 -43.91
N GLY A 185 9.09 0.20 -43.64
CA GLY A 185 9.48 -0.80 -44.65
C GLY A 185 8.52 -0.88 -45.83
N TYR A 186 7.20 -0.96 -45.57
CA TYR A 186 6.19 -1.01 -46.65
C TYR A 186 6.08 0.32 -47.39
N SER A 187 6.27 1.45 -46.70
CA SER A 187 6.33 2.75 -47.37
C SER A 187 7.53 2.87 -48.31
N GLU A 188 8.72 2.38 -47.92
CA GLU A 188 9.90 2.33 -48.76
C GLU A 188 9.69 1.42 -49.96
N LEU A 189 9.13 0.23 -49.75
CA LEU A 189 8.80 -0.71 -50.85
C LEU A 189 7.81 -0.07 -51.83
N PHE A 190 6.77 0.59 -51.37
CA PHE A 190 5.81 1.32 -52.18
C PHE A 190 6.49 2.40 -53.02
N ILE A 191 7.33 3.26 -52.40
CA ILE A 191 8.07 4.33 -53.09
C ILE A 191 9.01 3.76 -54.13
N ARG A 192 9.74 2.67 -53.82
CA ARG A 192 10.66 2.01 -54.75
C ARG A 192 9.90 1.43 -55.94
N GLN A 193 8.77 0.79 -55.75
CA GLN A 193 7.93 0.23 -56.80
C GLN A 193 7.38 1.34 -57.73
N GLN A 194 6.96 2.48 -57.15
CA GLN A 194 6.48 3.62 -57.96
C GLN A 194 7.59 4.27 -58.83
N ARG A 195 8.87 4.16 -58.45
CA ARG A 195 10.03 4.72 -59.17
C ARG A 195 10.53 3.81 -60.30
N SER A 196 10.15 2.52 -60.32
CA SER A 196 10.60 1.55 -61.31
C SER A 196 9.48 1.24 -62.32
N PRO A 197 9.58 1.72 -63.60
CA PRO A 197 8.48 1.54 -64.57
C PRO A 197 8.16 0.07 -64.91
N GLU A 198 9.13 -0.83 -64.74
CA GLU A 198 9.01 -2.27 -65.04
C GLU A 198 8.27 -3.05 -63.91
N LEU A 199 8.06 -2.48 -62.72
CA LEU A 199 7.48 -3.11 -61.54
C LEU A 199 6.11 -2.52 -61.13
N LYS A 200 5.43 -1.83 -62.04
CA LYS A 200 4.08 -1.26 -61.75
C LYS A 200 3.00 -2.35 -61.69
N ASP A 201 3.02 -3.10 -60.57
CA ASP A 201 1.93 -3.96 -60.23
C ASP A 201 1.01 -3.20 -59.22
N THR A 202 -0.16 -2.84 -59.68
CA THR A 202 -1.14 -2.06 -58.92
C THR A 202 -1.67 -2.84 -57.70
N VAL A 203 -1.77 -4.17 -57.79
CA VAL A 203 -2.26 -5.01 -56.69
C VAL A 203 -1.28 -5.01 -55.54
N THR A 204 0.01 -5.22 -55.79
CA THR A 204 1.07 -5.23 -54.77
C THR A 204 1.25 -3.85 -54.15
N SER A 205 1.02 -2.78 -54.88
CA SER A 205 1.06 -1.40 -54.35
C SER A 205 -0.07 -1.10 -53.37
N VAL A 206 -1.28 -1.60 -53.63
CA VAL A 206 -2.43 -1.47 -52.73
C VAL A 206 -2.18 -2.27 -51.46
N GLU A 207 -1.69 -3.51 -51.57
CA GLU A 207 -1.35 -4.32 -50.39
C GLU A 207 -0.33 -3.66 -49.47
N HIS A 208 0.71 -3.00 -50.03
CA HIS A 208 1.67 -2.28 -49.22
C HIS A 208 1.02 -1.15 -48.43
N ILE A 209 0.12 -0.37 -49.05
CA ILE A 209 -0.61 0.72 -48.38
C ILE A 209 -1.59 0.18 -47.32
N GLU A 210 -2.29 -0.93 -47.61
CA GLU A 210 -3.17 -1.58 -46.63
C GLU A 210 -2.39 -2.04 -45.39
N ARG A 211 -1.18 -2.57 -45.56
CA ARG A 211 -0.30 -2.96 -44.44
C ARG A 211 0.18 -1.75 -43.63
N VAL A 212 0.53 -0.62 -44.30
CA VAL A 212 0.87 0.64 -43.64
C VAL A 212 -0.30 1.15 -42.80
N LEU A 213 -1.52 1.13 -43.37
CA LEU A 213 -2.75 1.55 -42.68
C LEU A 213 -3.05 0.67 -41.46
N ARG A 214 -2.91 -0.65 -41.61
CA ARG A 214 -3.12 -1.60 -40.50
C ARG A 214 -2.13 -1.37 -39.38
N SER A 215 -0.84 -1.26 -39.70
CA SER A 215 0.22 -0.97 -38.70
C SER A 215 0.06 0.38 -38.04
N GLY A 216 -0.44 1.40 -38.75
CA GLY A 216 -0.76 2.72 -38.20
C GLY A 216 -1.92 2.66 -37.20
N ARG A 217 -2.98 1.91 -37.50
CA ARG A 217 -4.11 1.68 -36.59
C ARG A 217 -3.69 0.90 -35.34
N GLN A 218 -2.83 -0.11 -35.51
CA GLN A 218 -2.27 -0.87 -34.39
C GLN A 218 -1.44 0.04 -33.47
N LEU A 219 -0.60 0.92 -34.04
CA LEU A 219 0.20 1.87 -33.26
C LEU A 219 -0.69 2.80 -32.43
N LEU A 220 -1.76 3.36 -33.05
CA LEU A 220 -2.72 4.20 -32.34
C LEU A 220 -3.42 3.45 -31.20
N HIS A 221 -3.75 2.18 -31.41
CA HIS A 221 -4.36 1.35 -30.37
C HIS A 221 -3.43 1.14 -29.18
N ILE A 222 -2.16 0.79 -29.43
CA ILE A 222 -1.14 0.63 -28.38
C ILE A 222 -0.97 1.93 -27.57
N ILE A 223 -0.89 3.08 -28.25
CA ILE A 223 -0.75 4.38 -27.59
C ILE A 223 -1.98 4.67 -26.70
N ASN A 224 -3.18 4.48 -27.21
CA ASN A 224 -4.40 4.74 -26.45
C ASN A 224 -4.51 3.82 -25.23
N ASP A 225 -4.24 2.52 -25.39
CA ASP A 225 -4.24 1.53 -24.32
C ASP A 225 -3.22 1.90 -23.23
N SER A 226 -2.01 2.31 -23.63
CA SER A 226 -0.97 2.73 -22.70
C SER A 226 -1.33 4.01 -21.95
N LEU A 227 -1.95 4.99 -22.61
CA LEU A 227 -2.44 6.21 -21.96
C LEU A 227 -3.57 5.92 -20.97
N GLU A 228 -4.47 4.98 -21.27
CA GLU A 228 -5.52 4.57 -20.34
C GLU A 228 -4.94 3.90 -19.10
N LEU A 229 -4.00 2.97 -19.29
CA LEU A 229 -3.30 2.32 -18.19
C LEU A 229 -2.61 3.34 -17.28
N SER A 230 -1.88 4.28 -17.88
CA SER A 230 -1.19 5.36 -17.15
C SER A 230 -2.17 6.27 -16.36
N ARG A 231 -3.34 6.61 -16.94
CA ARG A 231 -4.37 7.38 -16.23
C ARG A 231 -4.97 6.63 -15.06
N TYR A 232 -5.16 5.32 -15.19
CA TYR A 232 -5.61 4.48 -14.09
C TYR A 232 -4.58 4.43 -12.96
N GLU A 233 -3.31 4.15 -13.28
CA GLU A 233 -2.22 4.04 -12.30
C GLU A 233 -1.95 5.34 -11.54
N SER A 234 -2.14 6.48 -12.19
CA SER A 234 -2.01 7.81 -11.56
C SER A 234 -3.23 8.25 -10.74
N GLY A 235 -4.29 7.43 -10.66
CA GLY A 235 -5.54 7.80 -9.99
C GLY A 235 -6.35 8.91 -10.68
N ASN A 236 -5.96 9.30 -11.90
CA ASN A 236 -6.59 10.38 -12.66
C ASN A 236 -7.76 9.94 -13.55
N MET A 237 -8.25 8.71 -13.38
CA MET A 237 -9.37 8.20 -14.14
C MET A 237 -10.68 8.49 -13.41
N HIS A 238 -11.48 9.41 -13.93
CA HIS A 238 -12.79 9.75 -13.39
C HIS A 238 -13.88 8.94 -14.11
N LEU A 239 -14.82 8.39 -13.33
CA LEU A 239 -16.02 7.74 -13.86
C LEU A 239 -17.09 8.75 -14.21
N HIS A 240 -17.75 8.56 -15.34
CA HIS A 240 -18.92 9.28 -15.75
C HIS A 240 -20.17 8.41 -15.57
N LEU A 241 -20.67 8.35 -14.32
CA LEU A 241 -21.80 7.50 -13.97
C LEU A 241 -23.09 8.03 -14.62
N ALA A 242 -23.80 7.14 -15.29
CA ALA A 242 -25.11 7.40 -15.89
C ALA A 242 -26.00 6.17 -15.77
N THR A 243 -27.32 6.40 -15.68
CA THR A 243 -28.29 5.31 -15.80
C THR A 243 -28.21 4.74 -17.20
N THR A 244 -27.79 3.50 -17.33
CA THR A 244 -27.38 2.85 -18.57
C THR A 244 -28.27 1.66 -18.84
N ASP A 245 -28.82 1.60 -20.04
CA ASP A 245 -29.52 0.40 -20.57
C ASP A 245 -28.49 -0.63 -20.99
N VAL A 246 -28.46 -1.76 -20.28
CA VAL A 246 -27.47 -2.84 -20.50
C VAL A 246 -27.66 -3.49 -21.86
N HIS A 247 -28.92 -3.73 -22.30
CA HIS A 247 -29.21 -4.34 -23.58
C HIS A 247 -28.70 -3.48 -24.73
N SER A 248 -28.89 -2.15 -24.67
CA SER A 248 -28.40 -1.21 -25.68
C SER A 248 -26.87 -1.26 -25.83
N ILE A 249 -26.12 -1.41 -24.73
CA ILE A 249 -24.65 -1.55 -24.77
C ILE A 249 -24.27 -2.86 -25.43
N ILE A 250 -24.92 -3.96 -25.03
CA ILE A 250 -24.63 -5.29 -25.58
C ILE A 250 -24.91 -5.33 -27.08
N ASP A 251 -26.06 -4.81 -27.50
CA ASP A 251 -26.46 -4.77 -28.93
C ASP A 251 -25.43 -3.95 -29.73
N THR A 252 -24.99 -2.80 -29.23
CA THR A 252 -23.94 -1.99 -29.87
C THR A 252 -22.63 -2.77 -30.04
N VAL A 253 -22.22 -3.54 -29.04
CA VAL A 253 -20.99 -4.35 -29.09
C VAL A 253 -21.19 -5.51 -30.11
N VAL A 254 -22.33 -6.18 -30.06
CA VAL A 254 -22.64 -7.26 -31.01
C VAL A 254 -22.63 -6.74 -32.44
N GLU A 255 -23.35 -5.67 -32.74
CA GLU A 255 -23.36 -5.03 -34.07
C GLU A 255 -21.96 -4.67 -34.57
N THR A 256 -21.10 -4.16 -33.67
CA THR A 256 -19.74 -3.80 -34.02
C THR A 256 -18.84 -5.02 -34.25
N MET A 257 -19.05 -6.11 -33.53
CA MET A 257 -18.19 -7.31 -33.57
C MET A 257 -18.70 -8.36 -34.61
N GLN A 258 -19.96 -8.31 -35.00
CA GLN A 258 -20.55 -9.26 -35.97
C GLN A 258 -19.76 -9.36 -37.28
N PRO A 259 -19.35 -8.25 -37.93
CA PRO A 259 -18.54 -8.34 -39.17
C PRO A 259 -17.20 -9.05 -38.98
N LEU A 260 -16.61 -8.94 -37.76
CA LEU A 260 -15.35 -9.60 -37.42
C LEU A 260 -15.57 -11.12 -37.24
N ALA A 261 -16.62 -11.50 -36.53
CA ALA A 261 -17.02 -12.89 -36.34
C ALA A 261 -17.37 -13.56 -37.69
N ASP A 262 -18.17 -12.90 -38.55
CA ASP A 262 -18.54 -13.40 -39.87
C ASP A 262 -17.35 -13.64 -40.79
N LYS A 263 -16.37 -12.72 -40.76
CA LYS A 263 -15.11 -12.86 -41.51
C LYS A 263 -14.31 -14.10 -41.09
N GLN A 264 -14.41 -14.53 -39.84
CA GLN A 264 -13.75 -15.73 -39.32
C GLN A 264 -14.67 -16.98 -39.40
N GLY A 265 -15.91 -16.83 -39.83
CA GLY A 265 -16.88 -17.94 -39.90
C GLY A 265 -17.41 -18.40 -38.54
N LEU A 266 -17.30 -17.53 -37.51
CA LEU A 266 -17.76 -17.81 -36.16
C LEU A 266 -19.21 -17.40 -35.95
N LYS A 267 -19.92 -18.15 -35.10
CA LYS A 267 -21.25 -17.76 -34.64
C LYS A 267 -21.14 -16.91 -33.37
N LEU A 268 -21.77 -15.73 -33.37
CA LEU A 268 -21.93 -14.90 -32.18
C LEU A 268 -23.34 -15.16 -31.62
N LEU A 269 -23.41 -15.70 -30.39
CA LEU A 269 -24.64 -16.07 -29.71
C LEU A 269 -24.91 -15.14 -28.55
N LEU A 270 -26.16 -14.72 -28.37
CA LEU A 270 -26.57 -13.81 -27.32
C LEU A 270 -27.65 -14.45 -26.45
N ASN A 271 -27.44 -14.52 -25.15
CA ASN A 271 -28.36 -15.05 -24.14
C ASN A 271 -28.39 -14.10 -22.92
N CYS A 272 -29.04 -12.96 -23.09
CA CYS A 272 -29.08 -11.89 -22.08
C CYS A 272 -30.51 -11.52 -21.63
N GLU A 273 -31.45 -12.49 -21.69
CA GLU A 273 -32.84 -12.29 -21.28
C GLU A 273 -32.93 -11.92 -19.77
N ASP A 274 -32.03 -12.44 -18.92
CA ASP A 274 -31.94 -12.19 -17.49
C ASP A 274 -31.06 -10.97 -17.13
N ALA A 275 -30.64 -10.18 -18.12
CA ALA A 275 -29.85 -8.97 -17.85
C ALA A 275 -30.70 -7.90 -17.13
N PRO A 276 -30.09 -7.10 -16.23
CA PRO A 276 -30.80 -5.96 -15.65
C PRO A 276 -31.12 -4.92 -16.76
N VAL A 277 -32.33 -4.39 -16.73
CA VAL A 277 -32.74 -3.39 -17.74
C VAL A 277 -31.90 -2.13 -17.64
N GLN A 278 -31.64 -1.66 -16.43
CA GLN A 278 -30.87 -0.45 -16.16
C GLN A 278 -29.88 -0.66 -14.99
N VAL A 279 -28.71 -0.06 -15.12
CA VAL A 279 -27.67 -0.02 -14.09
C VAL A 279 -27.08 1.39 -13.99
N LEU A 280 -26.64 1.79 -12.81
CA LEU A 280 -25.88 3.04 -12.65
C LEU A 280 -24.38 2.72 -12.80
N THR A 281 -23.83 3.04 -13.96
CA THR A 281 -22.44 2.71 -14.32
C THR A 281 -21.88 3.74 -15.31
N ASP A 282 -20.60 3.61 -15.68
CA ASP A 282 -20.02 4.34 -16.81
C ASP A 282 -20.24 3.56 -18.12
N PRO A 283 -21.10 4.02 -19.04
CA PRO A 283 -21.47 3.27 -20.25
C PRO A 283 -20.28 3.06 -21.17
N LEU A 284 -19.34 4.02 -21.25
CA LEU A 284 -18.17 3.88 -22.12
C LEU A 284 -17.23 2.81 -21.58
N ARG A 285 -17.04 2.73 -20.26
CA ARG A 285 -16.20 1.71 -19.63
C ARG A 285 -16.82 0.32 -19.74
N LEU A 286 -18.11 0.21 -19.54
CA LEU A 286 -18.83 -1.04 -19.72
C LEU A 286 -18.72 -1.54 -21.17
N GLN A 287 -18.96 -0.68 -22.15
CA GLN A 287 -18.79 -0.99 -23.56
C GLN A 287 -17.37 -1.45 -23.91
N GLN A 288 -16.35 -0.79 -23.34
CA GLN A 288 -14.94 -1.10 -23.57
C GLN A 288 -14.57 -2.48 -23.00
N ILE A 289 -15.03 -2.81 -21.78
CA ILE A 289 -14.86 -4.15 -21.18
C ILE A 289 -15.40 -5.21 -22.13
N LEU A 290 -16.65 -5.06 -22.56
CA LEU A 290 -17.30 -6.03 -23.45
C LEU A 290 -16.60 -6.14 -24.81
N THR A 291 -16.25 -5.02 -25.42
CA THR A 291 -15.54 -4.99 -26.70
C THR A 291 -14.22 -5.74 -26.62
N ASN A 292 -13.44 -5.53 -25.55
CA ASN A 292 -12.17 -6.23 -25.34
C ASN A 292 -12.35 -7.74 -25.14
N LEU A 293 -13.33 -8.14 -24.32
CA LEU A 293 -13.59 -9.57 -24.08
C LEU A 293 -14.09 -10.27 -25.35
N VAL A 294 -15.07 -9.70 -26.06
CA VAL A 294 -15.63 -10.29 -27.29
C VAL A 294 -14.61 -10.32 -28.44
N SER A 295 -13.81 -9.23 -28.58
CA SER A 295 -12.73 -9.19 -29.57
C SER A 295 -11.67 -10.26 -29.30
N ASN A 296 -11.30 -10.50 -28.04
CA ASN A 296 -10.38 -11.57 -27.67
C ASN A 296 -11.00 -12.94 -27.96
N ALA A 297 -12.24 -13.18 -27.55
CA ALA A 297 -12.95 -14.43 -27.84
C ALA A 297 -12.97 -14.76 -29.35
N ILE A 298 -13.32 -13.78 -30.19
CA ILE A 298 -13.29 -13.94 -31.64
C ILE A 298 -11.87 -14.22 -32.15
N ARG A 299 -10.88 -13.54 -31.64
CA ARG A 299 -9.48 -13.64 -32.09
C ARG A 299 -8.87 -15.01 -31.80
N TYR A 300 -9.18 -15.60 -30.65
CA TYR A 300 -8.58 -16.85 -30.19
C TYR A 300 -9.44 -18.10 -30.49
N THR A 301 -10.55 -17.92 -31.21
CA THR A 301 -11.41 -19.02 -31.71
C THR A 301 -11.21 -19.19 -33.21
N GLU A 302 -10.71 -20.34 -33.65
CA GLU A 302 -10.58 -20.66 -35.08
C GLU A 302 -11.91 -21.11 -35.71
N THR A 303 -12.64 -21.95 -34.98
CA THR A 303 -13.93 -22.50 -35.42
C THR A 303 -14.87 -22.67 -34.24
N GLY A 304 -16.16 -22.50 -34.44
CA GLY A 304 -17.16 -22.67 -33.40
C GLY A 304 -17.96 -21.42 -33.12
N CYS A 305 -18.10 -21.04 -31.86
CA CYS A 305 -18.93 -19.90 -31.43
C CYS A 305 -18.35 -19.10 -30.29
N VAL A 306 -18.79 -17.84 -30.19
CA VAL A 306 -18.62 -16.96 -29.04
C VAL A 306 -20.02 -16.69 -28.49
N THR A 307 -20.20 -16.90 -27.18
CA THR A 307 -21.49 -16.72 -26.50
C THR A 307 -21.36 -15.60 -25.47
N ILE A 308 -22.31 -14.68 -25.44
CA ILE A 308 -22.43 -13.62 -24.42
C ILE A 308 -23.67 -13.96 -23.59
N GLU A 309 -23.50 -14.13 -22.28
CA GLU A 309 -24.57 -14.47 -21.33
C GLU A 309 -24.62 -13.41 -20.22
N CYS A 310 -25.84 -13.08 -19.79
CA CYS A 310 -26.05 -12.12 -18.72
C CYS A 310 -26.96 -12.71 -17.65
N HIS A 311 -26.62 -12.46 -16.38
CA HIS A 311 -27.38 -12.95 -15.23
C HIS A 311 -27.49 -11.87 -14.16
N SER A 312 -28.67 -11.68 -13.59
CA SER A 312 -28.90 -10.82 -12.42
C SER A 312 -28.90 -11.64 -11.15
N PHE A 313 -28.27 -11.12 -10.09
CA PHE A 313 -28.21 -11.76 -8.76
C PHE A 313 -29.06 -11.03 -7.73
N ILE A 314 -29.49 -11.75 -6.69
CA ILE A 314 -30.34 -11.21 -5.62
C ILE A 314 -29.61 -10.17 -4.75
N ASN A 315 -28.29 -10.20 -4.73
CA ASN A 315 -27.43 -9.36 -3.85
C ASN A 315 -27.04 -8.01 -4.48
N ASN A 316 -27.89 -7.42 -5.34
CA ASN A 316 -27.63 -6.15 -6.00
C ASN A 316 -26.43 -6.18 -6.97
N GLN A 317 -26.12 -7.34 -7.49
CA GLN A 317 -25.07 -7.57 -8.49
C GLN A 317 -25.65 -8.23 -9.74
N TRP A 318 -24.92 -8.13 -10.82
CA TRP A 318 -25.19 -8.81 -12.07
C TRP A 318 -23.90 -9.25 -12.74
N ALA A 319 -23.95 -10.19 -13.65
CA ALA A 319 -22.79 -10.70 -14.35
C ALA A 319 -22.99 -10.69 -15.85
N ILE A 320 -21.87 -10.48 -16.57
CA ILE A 320 -21.73 -10.76 -17.99
C ILE A 320 -20.64 -11.80 -18.14
N ALA A 321 -20.95 -12.89 -18.83
CA ALA A 321 -20.02 -13.93 -19.20
C ALA A 321 -19.80 -13.92 -20.72
N VAL A 322 -18.55 -13.95 -21.15
CA VAL A 322 -18.14 -14.13 -22.54
C VAL A 322 -17.43 -15.47 -22.65
N THR A 323 -18.06 -16.42 -23.34
CA THR A 323 -17.56 -17.78 -23.52
C THR A 323 -17.10 -17.97 -24.95
N ASP A 324 -15.92 -18.50 -25.15
CA ASP A 324 -15.38 -18.92 -26.46
C ASP A 324 -15.10 -20.42 -26.48
N THR A 325 -15.13 -21.01 -27.70
CA THR A 325 -14.73 -22.39 -27.97
C THR A 325 -13.34 -22.45 -28.58
N GLY A 326 -12.45 -21.56 -28.16
CA GLY A 326 -11.11 -21.39 -28.71
C GLY A 326 -10.06 -22.30 -28.10
N ILE A 327 -8.81 -21.87 -28.21
CA ILE A 327 -7.64 -22.64 -27.77
C ILE A 327 -7.55 -22.87 -26.26
N GLY A 328 -8.30 -22.12 -25.44
CA GLY A 328 -8.20 -22.13 -23.98
C GLY A 328 -6.89 -21.59 -23.45
N ILE A 329 -6.74 -21.59 -22.13
CA ILE A 329 -5.59 -20.99 -21.41
C ILE A 329 -5.10 -22.00 -20.36
N ALA A 330 -3.81 -22.30 -20.37
CA ALA A 330 -3.19 -23.18 -19.39
C ALA A 330 -3.26 -22.58 -17.97
N LEU A 331 -3.42 -23.43 -16.96
CA LEU A 331 -3.61 -23.00 -15.56
C LEU A 331 -2.49 -22.07 -15.06
N GLU A 332 -1.26 -22.33 -15.49
CA GLU A 332 -0.07 -21.55 -15.12
C GLU A 332 -0.08 -20.12 -15.69
N ASP A 333 -0.86 -19.88 -16.76
CA ASP A 333 -0.95 -18.57 -17.41
C ASP A 333 -2.20 -17.77 -17.01
N GLN A 334 -3.20 -18.40 -16.38
CA GLN A 334 -4.50 -17.78 -16.08
C GLN A 334 -4.41 -16.53 -15.18
N GLU A 335 -3.45 -16.47 -14.27
CA GLU A 335 -3.21 -15.27 -13.46
C GLU A 335 -2.43 -14.20 -14.25
N ARG A 336 -1.48 -14.62 -15.07
CA ARG A 336 -0.56 -13.73 -15.77
C ARG A 336 -1.22 -12.97 -16.94
N ILE A 337 -2.26 -13.52 -17.57
CA ILE A 337 -2.93 -12.86 -18.72
C ILE A 337 -3.55 -11.49 -18.39
N PHE A 338 -3.73 -11.15 -17.11
CA PHE A 338 -4.21 -9.85 -16.65
C PHE A 338 -3.08 -8.84 -16.38
N GLU A 339 -1.82 -9.27 -16.49
CA GLU A 339 -0.66 -8.39 -16.42
C GLU A 339 -0.50 -7.60 -17.73
N PRO A 340 -0.04 -6.34 -17.69
CA PRO A 340 0.24 -5.59 -18.90
C PRO A 340 1.27 -6.31 -19.79
N PHE A 341 1.01 -6.34 -21.11
CA PHE A 341 1.85 -6.96 -22.13
C PHE A 341 1.99 -8.49 -22.01
N ALA A 342 1.23 -9.14 -21.13
CA ALA A 342 1.26 -10.58 -21.01
C ALA A 342 0.76 -11.25 -22.31
N ARG A 343 1.51 -12.24 -22.75
CA ARG A 343 1.17 -13.12 -23.90
C ARG A 343 1.43 -14.55 -23.50
N VAL A 344 0.52 -15.43 -23.85
CA VAL A 344 0.66 -16.87 -23.63
C VAL A 344 1.29 -17.47 -24.87
N ASP A 345 2.47 -18.10 -24.70
CA ASP A 345 3.19 -18.79 -25.79
C ASP A 345 2.53 -20.14 -26.07
N HIS A 346 1.45 -20.15 -26.83
CA HIS A 346 0.98 -21.38 -27.45
C HIS A 346 1.62 -21.52 -28.83
N SER A 347 2.48 -22.55 -29.00
CA SER A 347 3.10 -23.07 -30.24
C SER A 347 2.99 -22.13 -31.47
N GLN A 348 4.10 -21.82 -32.07
CA GLN A 348 4.47 -20.92 -33.20
C GLN A 348 3.42 -20.65 -34.33
N LYS A 349 2.21 -21.16 -34.27
CA LYS A 349 1.20 -21.05 -35.36
C LYS A 349 0.08 -20.04 -35.12
N LEU A 350 -0.16 -19.58 -33.90
CA LEU A 350 -1.35 -18.79 -33.55
C LEU A 350 -1.05 -17.51 -32.74
N HIS A 351 -0.02 -16.78 -33.14
CA HIS A 351 0.05 -15.37 -32.68
C HIS A 351 -0.60 -14.48 -33.74
N PRO A 352 -1.86 -14.02 -33.54
CA PRO A 352 -2.39 -12.97 -34.38
C PRO A 352 -1.44 -11.76 -34.24
N PRO A 353 -0.91 -11.23 -35.34
CA PRO A 353 0.11 -10.17 -35.30
C PRO A 353 -0.34 -8.86 -34.64
N ASP A 354 -1.62 -8.76 -34.28
CA ASP A 354 -2.26 -7.53 -33.82
C ASP A 354 -2.60 -7.52 -32.29
N SER A 355 -2.12 -8.49 -31.48
CA SER A 355 -2.39 -8.51 -30.03
C SER A 355 -1.36 -7.68 -29.25
N THR A 356 -1.79 -6.69 -28.48
CA THR A 356 -0.94 -5.81 -27.69
C THR A 356 -0.58 -6.36 -26.30
N GLY A 357 -1.36 -7.33 -25.81
CA GLY A 357 -1.26 -7.84 -24.43
C GLY A 357 -1.75 -6.83 -23.38
N LEU A 358 -2.39 -5.73 -23.80
CA LEU A 358 -2.93 -4.71 -22.89
C LEU A 358 -4.43 -4.86 -22.62
N GLY A 359 -5.18 -5.47 -23.55
CA GLY A 359 -6.63 -5.51 -23.48
C GLY A 359 -7.20 -6.13 -22.19
N LEU A 360 -6.72 -7.31 -21.76
CA LEU A 360 -7.17 -7.94 -20.51
C LEU A 360 -6.69 -7.20 -19.27
N ALA A 361 -5.50 -6.61 -19.30
CA ALA A 361 -5.00 -5.77 -18.23
C ALA A 361 -5.89 -4.53 -18.04
N ILE A 362 -6.36 -3.92 -19.13
CA ILE A 362 -7.30 -2.79 -19.12
C ILE A 362 -8.66 -3.25 -18.58
N VAL A 363 -9.17 -4.41 -19.04
CA VAL A 363 -10.44 -4.98 -18.54
C VAL A 363 -10.38 -5.15 -17.02
N ALA A 364 -9.34 -5.79 -16.47
CA ALA A 364 -9.23 -6.01 -15.04
C ALA A 364 -9.24 -4.70 -14.24
N ARG A 365 -8.58 -3.66 -14.75
CA ARG A 365 -8.54 -2.34 -14.10
C ARG A 365 -9.88 -1.60 -14.19
N MET A 366 -10.56 -1.67 -15.33
CA MET A 366 -11.88 -1.06 -15.49
C MET A 366 -12.95 -1.76 -14.65
N VAL A 367 -12.91 -3.09 -14.57
CA VAL A 367 -13.80 -3.87 -13.70
C VAL A 367 -13.61 -3.44 -12.24
N LYS A 368 -12.36 -3.32 -11.80
CA LYS A 368 -12.04 -2.83 -10.45
C LYS A 368 -12.52 -1.39 -10.22
N LEU A 369 -12.38 -0.51 -11.21
CA LEU A 369 -12.86 0.88 -11.15
C LEU A 369 -14.39 0.94 -11.02
N LEU A 370 -15.10 0.03 -11.69
CA LEU A 370 -16.56 -0.15 -11.59
C LEU A 370 -16.99 -0.96 -10.35
N GLN A 371 -16.08 -1.20 -9.39
CA GLN A 371 -16.33 -1.92 -8.14
C GLN A 371 -16.78 -3.38 -8.36
N GLY A 372 -16.33 -3.97 -9.45
CA GLY A 372 -16.64 -5.33 -9.82
C GLY A 372 -15.49 -6.31 -9.66
N GLU A 373 -15.72 -7.54 -10.09
CA GLU A 373 -14.77 -8.66 -10.09
C GLU A 373 -14.79 -9.35 -11.46
N ILE A 374 -13.63 -9.83 -11.91
CA ILE A 374 -13.50 -10.64 -13.11
C ILE A 374 -12.97 -12.03 -12.74
N ASN A 375 -13.66 -13.05 -13.23
CA ASN A 375 -13.32 -14.46 -13.03
C ASN A 375 -13.06 -15.12 -14.38
N LEU A 376 -12.13 -16.08 -14.40
CA LEU A 376 -11.81 -16.90 -15.58
C LEU A 376 -11.99 -18.38 -15.27
N THR A 377 -12.66 -19.06 -16.18
CA THR A 377 -12.69 -20.53 -16.25
C THR A 377 -12.22 -20.92 -17.64
N SER A 378 -11.13 -21.67 -17.75
CA SER A 378 -10.57 -22.05 -19.05
C SER A 378 -9.90 -23.41 -19.00
N GLU A 379 -10.04 -24.16 -20.10
CA GLU A 379 -9.37 -25.42 -20.30
C GLU A 379 -8.78 -25.45 -21.72
N VAL A 380 -7.54 -25.91 -21.84
CA VAL A 380 -6.80 -25.96 -23.13
C VAL A 380 -7.55 -26.83 -24.14
N GLU A 381 -7.69 -26.34 -25.36
CA GLU A 381 -8.43 -26.96 -26.49
C GLU A 381 -9.96 -27.08 -26.27
N VAL A 382 -10.51 -26.56 -25.18
CA VAL A 382 -11.95 -26.51 -24.92
C VAL A 382 -12.50 -25.10 -25.10
N GLY A 383 -11.77 -24.09 -24.58
CA GLY A 383 -12.13 -22.68 -24.65
C GLY A 383 -12.00 -21.95 -23.31
N SER A 384 -12.50 -20.73 -23.28
CA SER A 384 -12.44 -19.86 -22.10
C SER A 384 -13.77 -19.18 -21.83
N THR A 385 -14.07 -18.96 -20.55
CA THR A 385 -15.19 -18.14 -20.08
C THR A 385 -14.67 -17.06 -19.17
N PHE A 386 -14.82 -15.79 -19.59
CA PHE A 386 -14.54 -14.61 -18.77
C PHE A 386 -15.86 -14.10 -18.20
N THR A 387 -15.99 -14.10 -16.87
CA THR A 387 -17.18 -13.64 -16.17
C THR A 387 -16.86 -12.35 -15.41
N VAL A 388 -17.51 -11.26 -15.77
CA VAL A 388 -17.42 -9.96 -15.09
C VAL A 388 -18.65 -9.79 -14.23
N ILE A 389 -18.45 -9.60 -12.92
CA ILE A 389 -19.50 -9.37 -11.93
C ILE A 389 -19.43 -7.90 -11.54
N LEU A 390 -20.56 -7.18 -11.66
CA LEU A 390 -20.66 -5.74 -11.38
C LEU A 390 -21.81 -5.45 -10.41
N PRO A 391 -21.72 -4.39 -9.60
CA PRO A 391 -22.87 -3.92 -8.85
C PRO A 391 -23.91 -3.30 -9.80
N LEU A 392 -25.20 -3.34 -9.42
CA LEU A 392 -26.26 -2.62 -10.15
C LEU A 392 -26.07 -1.09 -10.09
N GLU A 393 -25.45 -0.61 -9.00
CA GLU A 393 -25.14 0.79 -8.76
C GLU A 393 -23.68 0.95 -8.35
N VAL A 394 -22.88 1.59 -9.19
CA VAL A 394 -21.51 2.02 -8.86
C VAL A 394 -21.60 3.31 -8.04
N THR A 395 -20.88 3.37 -6.92
CA THR A 395 -20.86 4.54 -6.03
C THR A 395 -19.55 5.30 -6.13
N THR A 396 -19.56 6.63 -6.12
CA THR A 396 -18.32 7.43 -6.01
C THR A 396 -17.92 7.59 -4.55
N GLU A 397 -16.61 7.74 -4.26
CA GLU A 397 -16.11 7.94 -2.88
C GLU A 397 -16.78 9.13 -2.16
N VAL A 398 -17.23 10.14 -2.88
CA VAL A 398 -17.94 11.30 -2.34
C VAL A 398 -19.31 10.91 -1.76
N GLU A 399 -19.99 9.93 -2.36
CA GLU A 399 -21.32 9.47 -1.89
C GLU A 399 -21.21 8.51 -0.71
N VAL A 400 -20.11 7.74 -0.61
CA VAL A 400 -19.86 6.86 0.54
C VAL A 400 -19.66 7.67 1.81
N MET A 401 -18.91 8.79 1.75
CA MET A 401 -18.75 9.70 2.90
C MET A 401 -20.07 10.38 3.31
N ALA A 402 -20.94 10.72 2.37
CA ALA A 402 -22.23 11.33 2.69
C ALA A 402 -23.21 10.37 3.37
N LYS A 403 -23.17 9.07 3.07
CA LYS A 403 -24.03 8.02 3.71
C LYS A 403 -23.53 7.59 5.09
N THR A 404 -22.27 7.82 5.44
CA THR A 404 -21.69 7.45 6.75
C THR A 404 -21.97 8.53 7.83
N PHE A 405 -22.45 9.71 7.43
CA PHE A 405 -22.80 10.82 8.31
C PHE A 405 -24.33 11.06 8.46
N GLN A 406 -25.17 10.17 7.99
CA GLN A 406 -26.61 10.10 8.27
C GLN A 406 -26.95 8.90 9.17
#